data_04a5d8581969a318a9104614ea00a711
#
_entry.id   04a5d8581969a318a9104614ea00a711
#
_cell.length_a   1.000
_cell.length_b   1.000
_cell.length_c   1.000
_cell.angle_alpha   90.00
_cell.angle_beta   90.00
_cell.angle_gamma   90.00
#
_symmetry.space_group_name_H-M   'P 1'
#
loop_
_entity.id
_entity.type
_entity.pdbx_description
1 polymer ?
#
loop_
_entity_poly.entity_id
_entity_poly.type
_entity_poly.pdbx_seq_one_letter_code
_entity_poly.pdbx_strand_id
1 'polypeptide(L)'
;MKIKNILPLLLFLTSFSFFAQNGKIDEKREKIKAFKVSFLTTELELTSTEAEKFWPIYNAYDDKQYELKYLKMKTYLRQLKDDNLKNLSDKDAATLLSQIESTDKEIYQLREKYMNSLKKVLPAKKILLLKKSEDDFNRKLLQQYRDKANKD
;
A
#
# COMPACT_ATOMS: atom_id res chain seq x y z
N MET A 1 13.65 -50.17 1.19
CA MET A 1 13.63 -48.79 1.67
C MET A 1 12.17 -48.34 1.79
N LYS A 2 11.68 -48.03 3.00
CA LYS A 2 10.24 -47.89 3.26
C LYS A 2 9.76 -46.51 2.84
N ILE A 3 8.88 -46.46 1.85
CA ILE A 3 8.24 -45.25 1.28
C ILE A 3 7.57 -44.31 2.33
N LYS A 4 7.27 -44.85 3.52
CA LYS A 4 6.62 -44.09 4.61
C LYS A 4 7.42 -42.89 5.16
N ASN A 5 8.74 -42.84 4.96
CA ASN A 5 9.59 -41.80 5.51
C ASN A 5 9.87 -40.66 4.54
N ILE A 6 9.42 -40.77 3.28
CA ILE A 6 9.63 -39.74 2.24
C ILE A 6 8.46 -38.72 2.19
N LEU A 7 7.27 -39.17 2.60
CA LEU A 7 6.05 -38.35 2.57
C LEU A 7 6.13 -37.08 3.44
N PRO A 8 6.64 -37.12 4.69
CA PRO A 8 6.79 -35.89 5.49
C PRO A 8 7.88 -34.94 4.95
N LEU A 9 8.91 -35.45 4.26
CA LEU A 9 9.96 -34.65 3.66
C LEU A 9 9.46 -33.86 2.42
N LEU A 10 8.55 -34.44 1.64
CA LEU A 10 7.92 -33.79 0.49
C LEU A 10 6.96 -32.67 0.91
N LEU A 11 6.25 -32.83 2.04
CA LEU A 11 5.39 -31.78 2.61
C LEU A 11 6.18 -30.60 3.14
N PHE A 12 7.42 -30.82 3.61
CA PHE A 12 8.28 -29.73 4.10
C PHE A 12 8.85 -28.86 2.97
N LEU A 13 9.05 -29.41 1.78
CA LEU A 13 9.57 -28.67 0.62
C LEU A 13 8.55 -27.75 -0.05
N THR A 14 7.25 -28.01 0.12
CA THR A 14 6.19 -27.17 -0.47
C THR A 14 5.90 -25.91 0.36
N SER A 15 6.31 -25.89 1.64
CA SER A 15 6.05 -24.77 2.55
C SER A 15 6.96 -23.55 2.30
N PHE A 16 8.09 -23.70 1.63
CA PHE A 16 9.04 -22.62 1.38
C PHE A 16 8.65 -21.68 0.23
N SER A 17 7.78 -22.13 -0.67
CA SER A 17 7.43 -21.33 -1.86
C SER A 17 6.51 -20.13 -1.57
N PHE A 18 5.74 -20.17 -0.48
CA PHE A 18 4.84 -19.07 -0.10
C PHE A 18 5.56 -17.89 0.56
N PHE A 19 6.68 -18.13 1.25
CA PHE A 19 7.46 -17.05 1.88
C PHE A 19 8.25 -16.21 0.86
N ALA A 20 8.66 -16.79 -0.25
CA ALA A 20 9.47 -16.10 -1.25
C ALA A 20 8.69 -15.05 -2.07
N GLN A 21 7.39 -15.19 -2.23
CA GLN A 21 6.56 -14.24 -2.99
C GLN A 21 6.22 -12.98 -2.18
N ASN A 22 5.95 -13.12 -0.88
CA ASN A 22 5.72 -11.97 0.00
C ASN A 22 7.00 -11.13 0.15
N GLY A 23 8.16 -11.74 0.33
CA GLY A 23 9.43 -11.04 0.45
C GLY A 23 9.79 -10.15 -0.75
N LYS A 24 9.47 -10.56 -1.98
CA LYS A 24 9.72 -9.74 -3.19
C LYS A 24 8.81 -8.52 -3.31
N ILE A 25 7.57 -8.63 -2.83
CA ILE A 25 6.61 -7.50 -2.83
C ILE A 25 7.04 -6.49 -1.78
N ASP A 26 7.42 -6.96 -0.60
CA ASP A 26 7.88 -6.12 0.50
C ASP A 26 9.19 -5.42 0.14
N GLU A 27 10.14 -6.11 -0.49
CA GLU A 27 11.40 -5.52 -0.97
C GLU A 27 11.16 -4.39 -2.00
N LYS A 28 10.27 -4.61 -2.96
CA LYS A 28 9.89 -3.59 -3.95
C LYS A 28 9.24 -2.38 -3.27
N ARG A 29 8.37 -2.62 -2.30
CA ARG A 29 7.71 -1.56 -1.53
C ARG A 29 8.73 -0.73 -0.77
N GLU A 30 9.67 -1.36 -0.08
CA GLU A 30 10.72 -0.66 0.67
C GLU A 30 11.62 0.19 -0.25
N LYS A 31 11.99 -0.30 -1.42
CA LYS A 31 12.73 0.49 -2.43
C LYS A 31 11.94 1.72 -2.89
N ILE A 32 10.63 1.58 -3.13
CA ILE A 32 9.75 2.70 -3.49
C ILE A 32 9.64 3.69 -2.34
N LYS A 33 9.51 3.23 -1.09
CA LYS A 33 9.49 4.09 0.10
C LYS A 33 10.77 4.89 0.24
N ALA A 34 11.93 4.24 0.12
CA ALA A 34 13.23 4.93 0.19
C ALA A 34 13.37 6.00 -0.90
N PHE A 35 12.97 5.69 -2.13
CA PHE A 35 12.97 6.67 -3.23
C PHE A 35 12.01 7.83 -2.96
N LYS A 36 10.81 7.54 -2.43
CA LYS A 36 9.83 8.56 -2.06
C LYS A 36 10.35 9.48 -0.96
N VAL A 37 11.02 8.93 0.05
CA VAL A 37 11.65 9.71 1.13
C VAL A 37 12.66 10.70 0.57
N SER A 38 13.61 10.24 -0.25
CA SER A 38 14.60 11.11 -0.89
C SER A 38 13.93 12.20 -1.73
N PHE A 39 12.97 11.82 -2.57
CA PHE A 39 12.27 12.75 -3.46
C PHE A 39 11.50 13.83 -2.68
N LEU A 40 10.67 13.43 -1.72
CA LEU A 40 9.86 14.38 -0.95
C LEU A 40 10.70 15.28 -0.05
N THR A 41 11.80 14.79 0.52
CA THR A 41 12.72 15.62 1.33
C THR A 41 13.29 16.77 0.49
N THR A 42 13.69 16.49 -0.74
CA THR A 42 14.20 17.48 -1.67
C THR A 42 13.11 18.47 -2.10
N GLU A 43 11.96 17.97 -2.56
CA GLU A 43 10.88 18.82 -3.08
C GLU A 43 10.26 19.73 -2.01
N LEU A 44 10.18 19.26 -0.76
CA LEU A 44 9.58 20.04 0.33
C LEU A 44 10.58 20.98 1.01
N GLU A 45 11.88 20.88 0.70
CA GLU A 45 12.94 21.63 1.37
C GLU A 45 12.78 21.58 2.91
N LEU A 46 12.60 20.37 3.44
CA LEU A 46 12.37 20.17 4.88
C LEU A 46 13.63 20.56 5.67
N THR A 47 13.45 21.41 6.66
CA THR A 47 14.48 21.59 7.69
C THR A 47 14.63 20.29 8.51
N SER A 48 15.76 20.11 9.20
CA SER A 48 15.97 18.94 10.05
C SER A 48 14.86 18.76 11.10
N THR A 49 14.44 19.88 11.72
CA THR A 49 13.36 19.89 12.72
C THR A 49 12.00 19.53 12.13
N GLU A 50 11.70 19.99 10.90
CA GLU A 50 10.47 19.63 10.19
C GLU A 50 10.51 18.15 9.80
N ALA A 51 11.62 17.67 9.25
CA ALA A 51 11.80 16.28 8.82
C ALA A 51 11.63 15.30 9.99
N GLU A 52 12.22 15.58 11.15
CA GLU A 52 12.10 14.78 12.36
C GLU A 52 10.65 14.56 12.79
N LYS A 53 9.81 15.61 12.68
CA LYS A 53 8.38 15.54 13.06
C LYS A 53 7.50 15.01 11.93
N PHE A 54 7.83 15.31 10.68
CA PHE A 54 7.06 14.96 9.50
C PHE A 54 7.09 13.45 9.21
N TRP A 55 8.28 12.84 9.17
CA TRP A 55 8.43 11.47 8.71
C TRP A 55 7.68 10.43 9.54
N PRO A 56 7.63 10.50 10.87
CA PRO A 56 6.80 9.58 11.65
C PRO A 56 5.32 9.66 11.30
N ILE A 57 4.80 10.88 11.08
CA ILE A 57 3.39 11.12 10.70
C ILE A 57 3.12 10.57 9.31
N TYR A 58 4.02 10.87 8.36
CA TYR A 58 3.92 10.45 6.97
C TYR A 58 3.95 8.93 6.84
N ASN A 59 4.94 8.28 7.44
CA ASN A 59 5.11 6.83 7.34
C ASN A 59 3.94 6.07 7.97
N ALA A 60 3.47 6.49 9.14
CA ALA A 60 2.30 5.87 9.77
C ALA A 60 1.04 5.99 8.89
N TYR A 61 0.85 7.13 8.22
CA TYR A 61 -0.24 7.33 7.27
C TYR A 61 -0.07 6.45 6.02
N ASP A 62 1.12 6.44 5.39
CA ASP A 62 1.42 5.66 4.19
C ASP A 62 1.22 4.16 4.41
N ASP A 63 1.69 3.64 5.53
CA ASP A 63 1.53 2.22 5.90
C ASP A 63 0.06 1.85 6.11
N LYS A 64 -0.69 2.67 6.84
CA LYS A 64 -2.11 2.39 7.08
C LYS A 64 -2.97 2.59 5.83
N GLN A 65 -2.63 3.57 5.00
CA GLN A 65 -3.30 3.76 3.70
C GLN A 65 -3.07 2.56 2.78
N TYR A 66 -1.84 2.02 2.75
CA TYR A 66 -1.53 0.82 2.00
C TYR A 66 -2.35 -0.38 2.48
N GLU A 67 -2.43 -0.61 3.78
CA GLU A 67 -3.26 -1.68 4.36
C GLU A 67 -4.73 -1.54 3.90
N LEU A 68 -5.32 -0.36 4.08
CA LEU A 68 -6.74 -0.16 3.79
C LEU A 68 -7.03 -0.21 2.28
N LYS A 69 -6.29 0.54 1.48
CA LYS A 69 -6.55 0.64 0.03
C LYS A 69 -6.05 -0.57 -0.74
N TYR A 70 -4.87 -1.07 -0.41
CA TYR A 70 -4.25 -2.10 -1.21
C TYR A 70 -4.57 -3.51 -0.71
N LEU A 71 -4.53 -3.77 0.58
CA LEU A 71 -4.81 -5.10 1.12
C LEU A 71 -6.31 -5.35 1.28
N LYS A 72 -7.03 -4.51 2.03
CA LYS A 72 -8.47 -4.70 2.27
C LYS A 72 -9.30 -4.45 1.01
N MET A 73 -9.25 -3.26 0.43
CA MET A 73 -10.09 -2.88 -0.71
C MET A 73 -9.85 -3.76 -1.92
N LYS A 74 -8.59 -4.12 -2.23
CA LYS A 74 -8.28 -5.05 -3.32
C LYS A 74 -8.91 -6.43 -3.12
N THR A 75 -9.00 -6.90 -1.87
CA THR A 75 -9.66 -8.17 -1.56
C THR A 75 -11.15 -8.09 -1.86
N TYR A 76 -11.81 -7.00 -1.50
CA TYR A 76 -13.22 -6.78 -1.81
C TYR A 76 -13.48 -6.66 -3.31
N LEU A 77 -12.66 -5.86 -4.01
CA LEU A 77 -12.79 -5.68 -5.47
C LEU A 77 -12.60 -6.98 -6.27
N ARG A 78 -11.85 -7.96 -5.76
CA ARG A 78 -11.78 -9.28 -6.39
C ARG A 78 -13.12 -10.01 -6.39
N GLN A 79 -13.94 -9.78 -5.37
CA GLN A 79 -15.27 -10.41 -5.26
C GLN A 79 -16.28 -9.76 -6.21
N LEU A 80 -15.99 -8.55 -6.73
CA LEU A 80 -16.83 -7.85 -7.71
C LEU A 80 -16.54 -8.25 -9.18
N LYS A 81 -15.60 -9.20 -9.42
CA LYS A 81 -15.39 -9.70 -10.78
C LYS A 81 -16.63 -10.47 -11.26
N ASP A 82 -16.92 -10.33 -12.55
CA ASP A 82 -18.17 -10.76 -13.18
C ASP A 82 -18.68 -12.16 -12.78
N ASP A 83 -17.79 -13.13 -12.75
CA ASP A 83 -18.14 -14.52 -12.41
C ASP A 83 -18.52 -14.69 -10.94
N ASN A 84 -17.88 -13.96 -10.04
CA ASN A 84 -18.16 -14.02 -8.62
C ASN A 84 -19.44 -13.25 -8.28
N LEU A 85 -19.61 -12.06 -8.86
CA LEU A 85 -20.76 -11.20 -8.59
C LEU A 85 -22.09 -11.84 -8.98
N LYS A 86 -22.13 -12.57 -10.13
CA LYS A 86 -23.32 -13.28 -10.59
C LYS A 86 -23.77 -14.41 -9.65
N ASN A 87 -22.82 -14.97 -8.89
CA ASN A 87 -23.09 -16.09 -7.99
C ASN A 87 -23.20 -15.65 -6.52
N LEU A 88 -23.08 -14.35 -6.24
CA LEU A 88 -23.15 -13.83 -4.87
C LEU A 88 -24.62 -13.81 -4.40
N SER A 89 -24.87 -14.33 -3.19
CA SER A 89 -26.20 -14.19 -2.58
C SER A 89 -26.42 -12.74 -2.13
N ASP A 90 -27.70 -12.31 -2.05
CA ASP A 90 -28.05 -10.98 -1.55
C ASP A 90 -27.49 -10.71 -0.16
N LYS A 91 -27.46 -11.71 0.70
CA LYS A 91 -26.87 -11.63 2.05
C LYS A 91 -25.37 -11.38 2.00
N ASP A 92 -24.65 -12.08 1.14
CA ASP A 92 -23.20 -11.93 1.01
C ASP A 92 -22.87 -10.59 0.32
N ALA A 93 -23.68 -10.18 -0.67
CA ALA A 93 -23.57 -8.88 -1.31
C ALA A 93 -23.76 -7.73 -0.30
N ALA A 94 -24.78 -7.81 0.57
CA ALA A 94 -25.00 -6.81 1.62
C ALA A 94 -23.83 -6.77 2.63
N THR A 95 -23.29 -7.93 2.97
CA THR A 95 -22.10 -8.01 3.85
C THR A 95 -20.88 -7.37 3.20
N LEU A 96 -20.63 -7.68 1.93
CA LEU A 96 -19.51 -7.10 1.18
C LEU A 96 -19.65 -5.58 1.04
N LEU A 97 -20.85 -5.09 0.73
CA LEU A 97 -21.16 -3.67 0.64
C LEU A 97 -20.86 -2.96 1.97
N SER A 98 -21.33 -3.50 3.09
CA SER A 98 -21.05 -2.96 4.42
C SER A 98 -19.54 -2.93 4.75
N GLN A 99 -18.77 -3.94 4.33
CA GLN A 99 -17.32 -3.97 4.50
C GLN A 99 -16.61 -2.89 3.66
N ILE A 100 -17.06 -2.66 2.43
CA ILE A 100 -16.55 -1.60 1.55
C ILE A 100 -16.83 -0.24 2.18
N GLU A 101 -18.07 0.04 2.56
CA GLU A 101 -18.47 1.31 3.20
C GLU A 101 -17.69 1.58 4.49
N SER A 102 -17.53 0.56 5.34
CA SER A 102 -16.73 0.66 6.56
C SER A 102 -15.28 1.00 6.26
N THR A 103 -14.69 0.38 5.23
CA THR A 103 -13.30 0.63 4.84
C THR A 103 -13.13 2.03 4.23
N ASP A 104 -14.08 2.52 3.45
CA ASP A 104 -14.08 3.89 2.93
C ASP A 104 -14.15 4.92 4.05
N LYS A 105 -14.96 4.66 5.07
CA LYS A 105 -15.01 5.49 6.28
C LYS A 105 -13.67 5.49 7.02
N GLU A 106 -13.03 4.33 7.20
CA GLU A 106 -11.69 4.23 7.81
C GLU A 106 -10.66 5.04 7.01
N ILE A 107 -10.68 4.97 5.68
CA ILE A 107 -9.78 5.73 4.79
C ILE A 107 -10.00 7.24 4.95
N TYR A 108 -11.26 7.68 5.00
CA TYR A 108 -11.60 9.09 5.22
C TYR A 108 -11.08 9.60 6.57
N GLN A 109 -11.36 8.87 7.66
CA GLN A 109 -10.90 9.23 9.01
C GLN A 109 -9.37 9.24 9.12
N LEU A 110 -8.70 8.28 8.49
CA LEU A 110 -7.24 8.24 8.43
C LEU A 110 -6.68 9.50 7.75
N ARG A 111 -7.27 9.90 6.62
CA ARG A 111 -6.88 11.11 5.89
C ARG A 111 -7.11 12.38 6.71
N GLU A 112 -8.22 12.47 7.40
CA GLU A 112 -8.56 13.60 8.27
C GLU A 112 -7.55 13.74 9.40
N LYS A 113 -7.27 12.65 10.11
CA LYS A 113 -6.27 12.57 11.18
C LYS A 113 -4.87 12.96 10.66
N TYR A 114 -4.47 12.44 9.51
CA TYR A 114 -3.20 12.76 8.87
C TYR A 114 -3.09 14.25 8.57
N MET A 115 -4.11 14.84 7.93
CA MET A 115 -4.12 16.26 7.60
C MET A 115 -4.05 17.15 8.84
N ASN A 116 -4.78 16.79 9.91
CA ASN A 116 -4.74 17.51 11.18
C ASN A 116 -3.36 17.42 11.87
N SER A 117 -2.67 16.30 11.71
CA SER A 117 -1.30 16.12 12.21
C SER A 117 -0.29 16.94 11.41
N LEU A 118 -0.40 16.95 10.08
CA LEU A 118 0.48 17.74 9.21
C LEU A 118 0.40 19.23 9.49
N LYS A 119 -0.81 19.76 9.71
CA LYS A 119 -1.03 21.20 10.02
C LYS A 119 -0.33 21.67 11.31
N LYS A 120 0.03 20.75 12.20
CA LYS A 120 0.78 21.05 13.44
C LYS A 120 2.30 21.09 13.22
N VAL A 121 2.78 20.58 12.10
CA VAL A 121 4.20 20.37 11.83
C VAL A 121 4.69 21.20 10.65
N LEU A 122 3.86 21.35 9.62
CA LEU A 122 4.21 22.04 8.38
C LEU A 122 3.32 23.25 8.11
N PRO A 123 3.87 24.33 7.52
CA PRO A 123 3.07 25.41 6.99
C PRO A 123 2.17 24.94 5.85
N ALA A 124 1.02 25.60 5.68
CA ALA A 124 0.03 25.24 4.65
C ALA A 124 0.63 25.15 3.24
N LYS A 125 1.58 26.04 2.90
CA LYS A 125 2.29 26.02 1.61
C LYS A 125 3.04 24.72 1.39
N LYS A 126 3.76 24.20 2.39
CA LYS A 126 4.47 22.91 2.31
C LYS A 126 3.51 21.72 2.23
N ILE A 127 2.33 21.81 2.86
CA ILE A 127 1.28 20.77 2.74
C ILE A 127 0.71 20.74 1.31
N LEU A 128 0.50 21.89 0.68
CA LEU A 128 0.09 21.93 -0.74
C LEU A 128 1.19 21.42 -1.66
N LEU A 129 2.44 21.78 -1.38
CA LEU A 129 3.59 21.29 -2.12
C LEU A 129 3.75 19.77 -1.97
N LEU A 130 3.52 19.22 -0.77
CA LEU A 130 3.51 17.78 -0.53
C LEU A 130 2.51 17.07 -1.45
N LYS A 131 1.27 17.54 -1.53
CA LYS A 131 0.25 16.95 -2.43
C LYS A 131 0.70 16.94 -3.88
N LYS A 132 1.24 18.07 -4.35
CA LYS A 132 1.78 18.16 -5.71
C LYS A 132 2.93 17.19 -5.93
N SER A 133 3.87 17.13 -4.98
CA SER A 133 5.05 16.26 -5.07
C SER A 133 4.68 14.77 -5.01
N GLU A 134 3.65 14.38 -4.26
CA GLU A 134 3.13 13.01 -4.28
C GLU A 134 2.59 12.62 -5.66
N ASP A 135 1.84 13.52 -6.32
CA ASP A 135 1.34 13.29 -7.68
C ASP A 135 2.48 13.22 -8.70
N ASP A 136 3.48 14.10 -8.59
CA ASP A 136 4.67 14.09 -9.43
C ASP A 136 5.50 12.81 -9.25
N PHE A 137 5.66 12.35 -8.00
CA PHE A 137 6.32 11.09 -7.70
C PHE A 137 5.60 9.91 -8.35
N ASN A 138 4.28 9.83 -8.21
CA ASN A 138 3.49 8.75 -8.79
C ASN A 138 3.59 8.72 -10.32
N ARG A 139 3.57 9.91 -10.97
CA ARG A 139 3.78 10.01 -12.43
C ARG A 139 5.16 9.52 -12.85
N LYS A 140 6.22 9.95 -12.16
CA LYS A 140 7.59 9.50 -12.44
C LYS A 140 7.73 7.99 -12.26
N LEU A 141 7.16 7.43 -11.19
CA LEU A 141 7.20 6.00 -10.92
C LEU A 141 6.51 5.20 -12.02
N LEU A 142 5.32 5.62 -12.45
CA LEU A 142 4.58 4.98 -13.56
C LEU A 142 5.34 5.06 -14.88
N GLN A 143 5.98 6.18 -15.17
CA GLN A 143 6.82 6.33 -16.37
C GLN A 143 8.00 5.36 -16.34
N GLN A 144 8.72 5.26 -15.22
CA GLN A 144 9.83 4.30 -15.09
C GLN A 144 9.38 2.85 -15.30
N TYR A 145 8.18 2.47 -14.86
CA TYR A 145 7.65 1.13 -15.10
C TYR A 145 7.31 0.89 -16.57
N ARG A 146 6.72 1.87 -17.26
CA ARG A 146 6.43 1.79 -18.70
C ARG A 146 7.71 1.68 -19.53
N ASP A 147 8.71 2.50 -19.20
CA ASP A 147 9.99 2.51 -19.92
C ASP A 147 10.75 1.19 -19.77
N LYS A 148 10.62 0.53 -18.62
CA LYS A 148 11.17 -0.83 -18.40
C LYS A 148 10.40 -1.87 -19.20
N ALA A 149 9.08 -1.85 -19.16
CA ALA A 149 8.24 -2.81 -19.88
C ALA A 149 8.39 -2.72 -21.42
N ASN A 150 8.85 -1.58 -21.94
CA ASN A 150 9.10 -1.39 -23.38
C ASN A 150 10.52 -1.81 -23.80
N LYS A 151 11.40 -2.16 -22.85
CA LYS A 151 12.79 -2.59 -23.11
C LYS A 151 12.99 -4.10 -23.00
N ASP A 152 12.04 -4.79 -22.39
CA ASP A 152 11.98 -6.25 -22.28
C ASP A 152 11.07 -6.84 -23.37
#